data_fa14e4c124e6ef134d3948b9ca7510ea
#
_entry.id   fa14e4c124e6ef134d3948b9ca7510ea
#
_cell.length_a   1.000
_cell.length_b   1.000
_cell.length_c   1.000
_cell.angle_alpha   90.00
_cell.angle_beta   90.00
_cell.angle_gamma   90.00
#
_symmetry.space_group_name_H-M   'P 1'
#
loop_
_entity.id
_entity.type
_entity.pdbx_description
1 polymer ?
#
loop_
_entity_poly.entity_id
_entity_poly.type
_entity_poly.pdbx_seq_one_letter_code
_entity_poly.pdbx_strand_id
1 'polypeptide(L)'
;MNIIKNTEEKVLTIAVEGRLDTVTAPELEEEIKNIPDEVEALVLDFASLEYISSAGLRVLLSAHKNMALRDGMKVRNVNEIVSEVFDVTGFAEILDVE
;
A
#
# COMPACT_ATOMS: atom_id res chain seq x y z
N MET A 1 -7.12 -12.48 -2.30
CA MET A 1 -6.88 -11.16 -1.67
C MET A 1 -8.17 -10.36 -1.68
N ASN A 2 -8.45 -9.70 -0.58
CA ASN A 2 -9.58 -8.77 -0.50
C ASN A 2 -9.06 -7.35 -0.39
N ILE A 3 -9.75 -6.44 -1.07
CA ILE A 3 -9.44 -5.01 -1.01
C ILE A 3 -10.69 -4.29 -0.53
N ILE A 4 -10.55 -3.52 0.55
CA ILE A 4 -11.63 -2.75 1.14
C ILE A 4 -11.22 -1.29 1.11
N LYS A 5 -12.04 -0.45 0.48
CA LYS A 5 -11.74 0.97 0.32
C LYS A 5 -12.70 1.83 1.12
N ASN A 6 -12.17 2.87 1.73
CA ASN A 6 -12.97 3.86 2.44
C ASN A 6 -12.34 5.25 2.24
N THR A 7 -13.14 6.22 1.83
CA THR A 7 -12.68 7.60 1.67
C THR A 7 -13.34 8.49 2.69
N GLU A 8 -12.54 9.26 3.40
CA GLU A 8 -13.02 10.17 4.43
C GLU A 8 -12.14 11.43 4.43
N GLU A 9 -12.77 12.58 4.27
CA GLU A 9 -12.07 13.87 4.25
C GLU A 9 -10.87 13.92 3.30
N LYS A 10 -11.06 13.39 2.09
CA LYS A 10 -10.03 13.34 1.02
C LYS A 10 -8.88 12.39 1.30
N VAL A 11 -9.00 11.56 2.33
CA VAL A 11 -8.04 10.48 2.60
C VAL A 11 -8.68 9.16 2.20
N LEU A 12 -8.03 8.44 1.29
CA LEU A 12 -8.45 7.10 0.89
C LEU A 12 -7.67 6.09 1.72
N THR A 13 -8.39 5.23 2.42
CA THR A 13 -7.80 4.09 3.10
C THR A 13 -8.12 2.83 2.32
N ILE A 14 -7.08 2.08 1.95
CA ILE A 14 -7.22 0.78 1.29
C ILE A 14 -6.71 -0.28 2.24
N ALA A 15 -7.60 -1.12 2.74
CA ALA A 15 -7.25 -2.29 3.53
C ALA A 15 -7.01 -3.46 2.58
N VAL A 16 -5.85 -4.08 2.68
CA VAL A 16 -5.47 -5.22 1.83
C VAL A 16 -5.36 -6.45 2.72
N GLU A 17 -6.15 -7.47 2.41
CA GLU A 17 -6.21 -8.70 3.20
C GLU A 17 -5.71 -9.89 2.40
N GLY A 18 -4.95 -10.78 3.06
CA GLY A 18 -4.43 -11.99 2.47
C GLY A 18 -2.99 -11.84 2.02
N ARG A 19 -2.69 -12.22 0.80
CA ARG A 19 -1.32 -12.22 0.25
C ARG A 19 -1.22 -11.23 -0.90
N LEU A 20 -0.20 -10.40 -0.86
CA LEU A 20 0.12 -9.48 -1.95
C LEU A 20 1.34 -10.04 -2.69
N ASP A 21 1.09 -10.77 -3.75
CA ASP A 21 2.10 -11.50 -4.50
C ASP A 21 1.96 -11.26 -6.02
N THR A 22 2.67 -12.03 -6.83
CA THR A 22 2.68 -11.87 -8.28
C THR A 22 1.29 -11.98 -8.90
N VAL A 23 0.43 -12.84 -8.32
CA VAL A 23 -0.94 -13.05 -8.84
C VAL A 23 -1.87 -11.93 -8.44
N THR A 24 -1.75 -11.44 -7.22
CA THR A 24 -2.69 -10.45 -6.65
C THR A 24 -2.24 -9.00 -6.82
N ALA A 25 -0.94 -8.76 -7.00
CA ALA A 25 -0.41 -7.39 -7.16
C ALA A 25 -1.13 -6.57 -8.25
N PRO A 26 -1.49 -7.15 -9.41
CA PRO A 26 -2.23 -6.39 -10.44
C PRO A 26 -3.56 -5.81 -9.96
N GLU A 27 -4.25 -6.49 -9.02
CA GLU A 27 -5.51 -5.97 -8.48
C GLU A 27 -5.28 -4.67 -7.69
N LEU A 28 -4.25 -4.66 -6.85
CA LEU A 28 -3.92 -3.47 -6.07
C LEU A 28 -3.41 -2.35 -6.98
N GLU A 29 -2.61 -2.70 -7.97
CA GLU A 29 -2.11 -1.73 -8.95
C GLU A 29 -3.25 -1.03 -9.65
N GLU A 30 -4.27 -1.77 -10.06
CA GLU A 30 -5.44 -1.20 -10.73
C GLU A 30 -6.20 -0.23 -9.83
N GLU A 31 -6.37 -0.58 -8.54
CA GLU A 31 -7.00 0.29 -7.58
C GLU A 31 -6.23 1.60 -7.40
N ILE A 32 -4.91 1.51 -7.36
CA ILE A 32 -4.05 2.69 -7.20
C ILE A 32 -4.10 3.58 -8.44
N LYS A 33 -4.13 3.00 -9.62
CA LYS A 33 -4.25 3.76 -10.87
C LYS A 33 -5.56 4.53 -10.97
N ASN A 34 -6.62 4.03 -10.33
CA ASN A 34 -7.95 4.60 -10.40
C ASN A 34 -8.30 5.47 -9.20
N ILE A 35 -7.32 5.88 -8.41
CA ILE A 35 -7.55 6.80 -7.29
C ILE A 35 -8.06 8.14 -7.84
N PRO A 36 -9.24 8.61 -7.40
CA PRO A 36 -9.80 9.88 -7.89
C PRO A 36 -8.88 11.07 -7.60
N ASP A 37 -8.95 12.08 -8.45
CA ASP A 37 -8.10 13.27 -8.32
C ASP A 37 -8.38 14.06 -7.04
N GLU A 38 -9.59 13.99 -6.50
CA GLU A 38 -9.96 14.68 -5.27
C GLU A 38 -9.37 14.04 -4.01
N VAL A 39 -8.85 12.81 -4.10
CA VAL A 39 -8.14 12.18 -2.99
C VAL A 39 -6.78 12.84 -2.84
N GLU A 40 -6.48 13.33 -1.63
CA GLU A 40 -5.22 14.01 -1.36
C GLU A 40 -4.16 13.08 -0.77
N ALA A 41 -4.58 12.13 0.06
CA ALA A 41 -3.65 11.22 0.73
C ALA A 41 -4.15 9.77 0.67
N LEU A 42 -3.22 8.83 0.72
CA LEU A 42 -3.50 7.40 0.71
C LEU A 42 -2.98 6.75 1.98
N VAL A 43 -3.79 5.91 2.58
CA VAL A 43 -3.37 5.04 3.68
C VAL A 43 -3.56 3.60 3.24
N LEU A 44 -2.51 2.80 3.33
CA LEU A 44 -2.59 1.36 3.12
C LEU A 44 -2.62 0.68 4.48
N ASP A 45 -3.72 -0.01 4.77
CA ASP A 45 -3.90 -0.72 6.03
C ASP A 45 -3.61 -2.21 5.81
N PHE A 46 -2.53 -2.68 6.40
CA PHE A 46 -2.05 -4.05 6.24
C PHE A 46 -2.34 -4.94 7.46
N ALA A 47 -3.33 -4.56 8.28
CA ALA A 47 -3.67 -5.33 9.48
C ALA A 47 -3.93 -6.81 9.19
N SER A 48 -4.53 -7.11 8.03
CA SER A 48 -4.86 -8.48 7.62
C SER A 48 -4.01 -8.97 6.44
N LEU A 49 -2.92 -8.29 6.14
CA LEU A 49 -1.99 -8.73 5.10
C LEU A 49 -1.00 -9.73 5.71
N GLU A 50 -0.93 -10.91 5.12
CA GLU A 50 -0.09 -12.00 5.64
C GLU A 50 1.32 -12.01 5.05
N TYR A 51 1.46 -11.55 3.80
CA TYR A 51 2.72 -11.68 3.06
C TYR A 51 2.78 -10.68 1.92
N ILE A 52 3.99 -10.22 1.61
CA ILE A 52 4.24 -9.36 0.45
C ILE A 52 5.44 -9.89 -0.33
N SER A 53 5.31 -9.95 -1.67
CA SER A 53 6.38 -10.35 -2.57
C SER A 53 7.03 -9.13 -3.23
N SER A 54 8.07 -9.39 -4.04
CA SER A 54 8.71 -8.31 -4.81
C SER A 54 7.75 -7.61 -5.77
N ALA A 55 6.77 -8.35 -6.32
CA ALA A 55 5.73 -7.76 -7.18
C ALA A 55 4.86 -6.78 -6.37
N GLY A 56 4.51 -7.15 -5.13
CA GLY A 56 3.78 -6.27 -4.24
C GLY A 56 4.58 -5.04 -3.87
N LEU A 57 5.87 -5.21 -3.55
CA LEU A 57 6.75 -4.07 -3.24
C LEU A 57 6.82 -3.09 -4.40
N ARG A 58 6.85 -3.59 -5.62
CA ARG A 58 6.87 -2.76 -6.83
C ARG A 58 5.62 -1.90 -6.93
N VAL A 59 4.46 -2.47 -6.60
CA VAL A 59 3.19 -1.72 -6.58
C VAL A 59 3.23 -0.64 -5.50
N LEU A 60 3.76 -0.94 -4.32
CA LEU A 60 3.90 0.05 -3.25
C LEU A 60 4.81 1.20 -3.66
N LEU A 61 5.91 0.90 -4.35
CA LEU A 61 6.83 1.93 -4.83
C LEU A 61 6.15 2.84 -5.84
N SER A 62 5.39 2.27 -6.77
CA SER A 62 4.63 3.03 -7.75
C SER A 62 3.58 3.93 -7.08
N ALA A 63 2.88 3.38 -6.09
CA ALA A 63 1.90 4.15 -5.31
C ALA A 63 2.56 5.29 -4.56
N HIS A 64 3.71 5.04 -3.95
CA HIS A 64 4.47 6.05 -3.21
C HIS A 64 4.86 7.22 -4.13
N LYS A 65 5.39 6.91 -5.31
CA LYS A 65 5.77 7.94 -6.29
C LYS A 65 4.57 8.73 -6.77
N ASN A 66 3.45 8.06 -7.00
CA ASN A 66 2.21 8.69 -7.45
C ASN A 66 1.67 9.64 -6.39
N MET A 67 1.64 9.19 -5.15
CA MET A 67 1.09 9.97 -4.05
C MET A 67 2.05 11.07 -3.56
N ALA A 68 3.34 10.99 -3.89
CA ALA A 68 4.29 12.06 -3.58
C ALA A 68 3.94 13.36 -4.29
N LEU A 69 3.18 13.29 -5.39
CA LEU A 69 2.66 14.47 -6.10
C LEU A 69 1.42 15.05 -5.42
N ARG A 70 0.93 14.38 -4.39
CA ARG A 70 -0.20 14.80 -3.56
C ARG A 70 0.30 14.92 -2.12
N ASP A 71 -0.53 14.61 -1.12
CA ASP A 71 -0.14 14.68 0.29
C ASP A 71 0.53 13.43 0.83
N GLY A 72 0.87 12.49 -0.04
CA GLY A 72 1.66 11.34 0.32
C GLY A 72 0.88 10.09 0.66
N MET A 73 1.60 9.08 1.11
CA MET A 73 1.07 7.75 1.40
C MET A 73 1.66 7.24 2.71
N LYS A 74 0.82 6.62 3.52
CA LYS A 74 1.24 5.95 4.76
C LYS A 74 0.87 4.48 4.70
N VAL A 75 1.68 3.64 5.34
CA VAL A 75 1.40 2.21 5.51
C VAL A 75 1.29 1.96 7.02
N ARG A 76 0.21 1.32 7.44
CA ARG A 76 -0.03 1.07 8.87
C ARG A 76 -0.37 -0.37 9.15
N ASN A 77 -0.21 -0.76 10.41
CA ASN A 77 -0.56 -2.09 10.92
C ASN A 77 0.24 -3.21 10.24
N VAL A 78 1.52 -2.97 10.01
CA VAL A 78 2.41 -3.94 9.37
C VAL A 78 2.79 -5.02 10.38
N ASN A 79 2.63 -6.31 10.01
CA ASN A 79 3.06 -7.40 10.87
C ASN A 79 4.57 -7.61 10.79
N GLU A 80 5.10 -8.52 11.63
CA GLU A 80 6.54 -8.76 11.70
C GLU A 80 7.14 -9.25 10.39
N ILE A 81 6.43 -10.11 9.67
CA ILE A 81 6.91 -10.69 8.41
C ILE A 81 7.05 -9.59 7.36
N VAL A 82 6.03 -8.78 7.19
CA VAL A 82 6.04 -7.68 6.21
C VAL A 82 7.05 -6.61 6.62
N SER A 83 7.13 -6.31 7.92
CA SER A 83 8.10 -5.36 8.45
C SER A 83 9.54 -5.81 8.15
N GLU A 84 9.83 -7.10 8.32
CA GLU A 84 11.15 -7.64 8.01
C GLU A 84 11.47 -7.53 6.52
N VAL A 85 10.49 -7.78 5.65
CA VAL A 85 10.67 -7.60 4.21
C VAL A 85 11.00 -6.14 3.90
N PHE A 86 10.31 -5.19 4.53
CA PHE A 86 10.62 -3.76 4.34
C PHE A 86 12.04 -3.43 4.80
N ASP A 87 12.47 -4.01 5.92
CA ASP A 87 13.83 -3.76 6.44
C ASP A 87 14.91 -4.28 5.51
N VAL A 88 14.81 -5.55 5.07
CA VAL A 88 15.85 -6.16 4.24
C VAL A 88 15.88 -5.60 2.82
N THR A 89 14.78 -5.04 2.34
CA THR A 89 14.72 -4.45 0.99
C THR A 89 15.03 -2.95 0.98
N GLY A 90 15.12 -2.32 2.16
CA GLY A 90 15.29 -0.87 2.27
C GLY A 90 14.00 -0.07 2.14
N PHE A 91 12.87 -0.73 1.97
CA PHE A 91 11.58 -0.03 1.82
C PHE A 91 11.14 0.68 3.09
N ALA A 92 11.61 0.20 4.26
CA ALA A 92 11.32 0.87 5.53
C ALA A 92 11.83 2.32 5.56
N GLU A 93 12.88 2.62 4.79
CA GLU A 93 13.43 3.97 4.69
C GLU A 93 12.76 4.81 3.62
N ILE A 94 12.08 4.18 2.68
CA ILE A 94 11.39 4.86 1.57
C ILE A 94 9.94 5.17 1.95
N LEU A 95 9.25 4.19 2.54
CA LEU A 95 7.83 4.30 2.88
C LEU A 95 7.66 4.92 4.27
N ASP A 96 6.56 5.64 4.44
CA ASP A 96 6.14 6.15 5.75
C ASP A 96 5.34 5.03 6.42
N VAL A 97 6.00 4.25 7.26
CA VAL A 97 5.40 3.11 7.96
C VAL A 97 5.11 3.51 9.39
N GLU A 98 3.83 3.34 9.77
CA GLU A 98 3.39 3.61 11.15
C GLU A 98 3.37 2.34 11.99
#